data_84e37eb9e99a004823b535352fcfa52f
#
_entry.id   84e37eb9e99a004823b535352fcfa52f
#
_cell.length_a   1.000
_cell.length_b   1.000
_cell.length_c   1.000
_cell.angle_alpha   90.00
_cell.angle_beta   90.00
_cell.angle_gamma   90.00
#
_symmetry.space_group_name_H-M   'P 1'
#
loop_
_entity.id
_entity.type
_entity.pdbx_description
1 polymer ?
#
loop_
_entity_poly.entity_id
_entity_poly.type
_entity_poly.pdbx_seq_one_letter_code
_entity_poly.pdbx_strand_id
1 'polypeptide(L)'
;MKNFDFIIVGGGTSGTITSEKLIRNGYKVLIIEEGKKNNNPLLSMPAGWIPMLDGSPYLKFYKSIPQPQLNNRQHDIAQAKVLGGGSSVNGMVYMRGKPSDYNRWAEATGDERWGWNSLINNYKALENNQRLAGETHGTDGPIKVSDPGYVAEGSNLYIKTMQKLGLPYNRDFNDGNQYGVGLMQYTIGDGKRCDTVSALINPLLNDKNLEIMLNTVVIKLIIENKKAIGVETISNGKYEKIYGKEIILTAGALITPKI
;
A
#
# COMPACT_ATOMS: atom_id res chain seq x y z
N MET A 1 27.31 6.38 -16.19
CA MET A 1 26.08 6.64 -15.39
C MET A 1 25.22 5.38 -15.47
N LYS A 2 24.64 4.95 -14.36
CA LYS A 2 23.66 3.85 -14.37
C LYS A 2 22.43 4.35 -15.15
N ASN A 3 21.95 3.58 -16.10
CA ASN A 3 20.79 3.95 -16.90
C ASN A 3 19.61 3.08 -16.47
N PHE A 4 18.62 3.70 -15.79
CA PHE A 4 17.39 3.05 -15.37
C PHE A 4 16.30 3.28 -16.42
N ASP A 5 15.49 2.25 -16.69
CA ASP A 5 14.29 2.42 -17.51
C ASP A 5 13.23 3.17 -16.71
N PHE A 6 13.09 2.85 -15.41
CA PHE A 6 12.14 3.50 -14.51
C PHE A 6 12.79 3.89 -13.19
N ILE A 7 12.48 5.10 -12.71
CA ILE A 7 12.74 5.54 -11.34
C ILE A 7 11.41 5.66 -10.61
N ILE A 8 11.26 4.88 -9.55
CA ILE A 8 10.07 4.88 -8.69
C ILE A 8 10.37 5.72 -7.45
N VAL A 9 9.68 6.84 -7.32
CA VAL A 9 9.86 7.77 -6.20
C VAL A 9 8.86 7.44 -5.11
N GLY A 10 9.33 6.80 -4.05
CA GLY A 10 8.53 6.26 -2.95
C GLY A 10 8.31 4.75 -3.08
N GLY A 11 8.98 3.97 -2.23
CA GLY A 11 8.86 2.51 -2.13
C GLY A 11 7.66 2.05 -1.29
N GLY A 12 6.55 2.80 -1.32
CA GLY A 12 5.30 2.44 -0.65
C GLY A 12 4.51 1.35 -1.40
N THR A 13 3.27 1.12 -0.99
CA THR A 13 2.39 0.08 -1.57
C THR A 13 2.30 0.18 -3.09
N SER A 14 2.01 1.36 -3.63
CA SER A 14 1.91 1.56 -5.09
C SER A 14 3.26 1.38 -5.78
N GLY A 15 4.33 1.93 -5.20
CA GLY A 15 5.68 1.85 -5.78
C GLY A 15 6.19 0.43 -5.88
N THR A 16 5.99 -0.38 -4.83
CA THR A 16 6.44 -1.78 -4.81
C THR A 16 5.65 -2.66 -5.79
N ILE A 17 4.33 -2.48 -5.90
CA ILE A 17 3.49 -3.20 -6.88
C ILE A 17 3.90 -2.84 -8.31
N THR A 18 4.08 -1.56 -8.59
CA THR A 18 4.52 -1.08 -9.92
C THR A 18 5.91 -1.62 -10.26
N SER A 19 6.85 -1.56 -9.30
CA SER A 19 8.22 -2.05 -9.51
C SER A 19 8.25 -3.54 -9.83
N GLU A 20 7.51 -4.35 -9.08
CA GLU A 20 7.43 -5.80 -9.34
C GLU A 20 6.99 -6.09 -10.77
N LYS A 21 5.92 -5.43 -11.22
CA LYS A 21 5.40 -5.60 -12.57
C LYS A 21 6.40 -5.20 -13.64
N LEU A 22 7.09 -4.08 -13.46
CA LEU A 22 8.10 -3.59 -14.39
C LEU A 22 9.32 -4.52 -14.47
N ILE A 23 9.82 -4.98 -13.31
CA ILE A 23 10.97 -5.89 -13.25
C ILE A 23 10.67 -7.22 -13.92
N ARG A 24 9.48 -7.80 -13.67
CA ARG A 24 9.05 -9.04 -14.34
C ARG A 24 8.90 -8.89 -15.85
N ASN A 25 8.69 -7.68 -16.35
CA ASN A 25 8.73 -7.37 -17.79
C ASN A 25 10.13 -7.01 -18.31
N GLY A 26 11.18 -7.22 -17.52
CA GLY A 26 12.57 -7.07 -17.92
C GLY A 26 13.14 -5.65 -17.83
N TYR A 27 12.40 -4.68 -17.31
CA TYR A 27 12.86 -3.30 -17.16
C TYR A 27 13.79 -3.13 -15.96
N LYS A 28 14.79 -2.27 -16.10
CA LYS A 28 15.67 -1.85 -15.00
C LYS A 28 14.98 -0.77 -14.17
N VAL A 29 14.73 -1.09 -12.89
CA VAL A 29 13.98 -0.26 -11.96
C VAL A 29 14.84 0.17 -10.78
N LEU A 30 14.82 1.47 -10.48
CA LEU A 30 15.33 2.02 -9.24
C LEU A 30 14.17 2.44 -8.35
N ILE A 31 14.10 1.92 -7.13
CA ILE A 31 13.20 2.40 -6.09
C ILE A 31 13.98 3.36 -5.19
N ILE A 32 13.47 4.58 -4.98
CA ILE A 32 14.02 5.55 -4.04
C ILE A 32 13.03 5.73 -2.88
N GLU A 33 13.48 5.43 -1.66
CA GLU A 33 12.64 5.47 -0.46
C GLU A 33 13.29 6.33 0.63
N GLU A 34 12.52 7.27 1.20
CA GLU A 34 12.96 8.13 2.31
C GLU A 34 13.24 7.33 3.58
N GLY A 35 12.51 6.25 3.78
CA GLY A 35 12.53 5.43 4.98
C GLY A 35 13.60 4.35 4.97
N LYS A 36 13.53 3.54 6.02
CA LYS A 36 14.44 2.43 6.29
C LYS A 36 13.99 1.16 5.59
N LYS A 37 14.87 0.14 5.64
CA LYS A 37 14.55 -1.22 5.21
C LYS A 37 13.44 -1.82 6.10
N ASN A 38 12.55 -2.58 5.49
CA ASN A 38 11.51 -3.36 6.17
C ASN A 38 12.09 -4.71 6.65
N ASN A 39 12.86 -4.67 7.72
CA ASN A 39 13.50 -5.88 8.28
C ASN A 39 13.41 -5.99 9.81
N ASN A 40 12.62 -5.12 10.45
CA ASN A 40 12.39 -5.22 11.89
C ASN A 40 11.27 -6.23 12.17
N PRO A 41 11.47 -7.19 13.09
CA PRO A 41 10.43 -8.16 13.47
C PRO A 41 9.09 -7.52 13.87
N LEU A 42 9.11 -6.33 14.47
CA LEU A 42 7.91 -5.59 14.83
C LEU A 42 7.01 -5.28 13.60
N LEU A 43 7.62 -5.03 12.44
CA LEU A 43 6.88 -4.79 11.19
C LEU A 43 6.19 -6.05 10.68
N SER A 44 6.76 -7.23 10.90
CA SER A 44 6.17 -8.51 10.48
C SER A 44 5.12 -9.05 11.46
N MET A 45 5.14 -8.58 12.71
CA MET A 45 4.22 -9.02 13.75
C MET A 45 2.84 -8.35 13.55
N PRO A 46 1.72 -9.10 13.48
CA PRO A 46 0.40 -8.51 13.29
C PRO A 46 0.04 -7.43 14.31
N ALA A 47 0.29 -7.64 15.60
CA ALA A 47 0.04 -6.64 16.65
C ALA A 47 1.09 -5.51 16.70
N GLY A 48 2.17 -5.61 15.95
CA GLY A 48 3.32 -4.69 15.99
C GLY A 48 2.99 -3.26 15.55
N TRP A 49 1.91 -3.03 14.83
CA TRP A 49 1.49 -1.68 14.44
C TRP A 49 1.04 -0.82 15.63
N ILE A 50 0.52 -1.43 16.70
CA ILE A 50 0.01 -0.69 17.88
C ILE A 50 1.11 0.12 18.56
N PRO A 51 2.25 -0.46 18.99
CA PRO A 51 3.32 0.30 19.62
C PRO A 51 4.02 1.27 18.65
N MET A 52 3.85 1.13 17.33
CA MET A 52 4.44 2.08 16.39
C MET A 52 3.76 3.45 16.41
N LEU A 53 2.51 3.55 16.85
CA LEU A 53 1.77 4.80 16.91
C LEU A 53 2.33 5.78 17.96
N ASP A 54 3.10 5.28 18.92
CA ASP A 54 3.74 6.08 19.98
C ASP A 54 5.22 6.40 19.65
N GLY A 55 5.46 6.99 18.48
CA GLY A 55 6.77 7.55 18.12
C GLY A 55 7.76 6.56 17.50
N SER A 56 7.36 5.83 16.49
CA SER A 56 8.21 4.90 15.75
C SER A 56 9.11 5.60 14.71
N PRO A 57 10.35 5.14 14.48
CA PRO A 57 11.19 5.62 13.37
C PRO A 57 10.68 5.21 11.98
N TYR A 58 9.63 4.37 11.92
CA TYR A 58 8.95 3.93 10.69
C TYR A 58 7.74 4.80 10.34
N LEU A 59 7.42 5.78 11.17
CA LEU A 59 6.35 6.74 10.94
C LEU A 59 6.89 8.17 10.94
N LYS A 60 6.25 9.01 10.14
CA LYS A 60 6.41 10.46 10.11
C LYS A 60 5.05 11.10 10.33
N PHE A 61 5.00 12.02 11.28
CA PHE A 61 3.77 12.73 11.62
C PHE A 61 3.75 14.10 10.97
N TYR A 62 2.65 14.41 10.32
CA TYR A 62 2.35 15.73 9.77
C TYR A 62 1.21 16.34 10.58
N LYS A 63 1.26 17.64 10.82
CA LYS A 63 0.13 18.35 11.45
C LYS A 63 -0.69 19.07 10.40
N SER A 64 -2.01 18.98 10.52
CA SER A 64 -2.90 19.84 9.75
C SER A 64 -2.74 21.30 10.21
N ILE A 65 -3.18 22.24 9.38
CA ILE A 65 -3.44 23.59 9.86
C ILE A 65 -4.55 23.56 10.92
N PRO A 66 -4.65 24.57 11.81
CA PRO A 66 -5.77 24.69 12.73
C PRO A 66 -7.10 24.66 11.96
N GLN A 67 -8.08 23.89 12.46
CA GLN A 67 -9.40 23.72 11.85
C GLN A 67 -10.40 24.58 12.63
N PRO A 68 -10.79 25.77 12.16
CA PRO A 68 -11.68 26.68 12.91
C PRO A 68 -13.00 26.03 13.30
N GLN A 69 -13.60 25.22 12.41
CA GLN A 69 -14.85 24.48 12.66
C GLN A 69 -14.73 23.35 13.69
N LEU A 70 -13.51 23.00 14.12
CA LEU A 70 -13.20 22.01 15.13
C LEU A 70 -12.48 22.65 16.35
N ASN A 71 -12.86 23.85 16.73
CA ASN A 71 -12.24 24.61 17.83
C ASN A 71 -10.70 24.79 17.64
N ASN A 72 -10.29 25.10 16.44
CA ASN A 72 -8.89 25.25 16.05
C ASN A 72 -8.00 24.01 16.32
N ARG A 73 -8.60 22.82 16.47
CA ARG A 73 -7.85 21.59 16.65
C ARG A 73 -7.00 21.29 15.41
N GLN A 74 -5.77 20.84 15.67
CA GLN A 74 -4.90 20.27 14.65
C GLN A 74 -4.92 18.75 14.75
N HIS A 75 -4.87 18.07 13.60
CA HIS A 75 -4.77 16.62 13.54
C HIS A 75 -3.35 16.19 13.17
N ASP A 76 -2.85 15.20 13.88
CA ASP A 76 -1.65 14.48 13.50
C ASP A 76 -2.00 13.41 12.46
N ILE A 77 -1.29 13.46 11.33
CA ILE A 77 -1.49 12.52 10.21
C ILE A 77 -0.22 11.66 10.13
N ALA A 78 -0.33 10.42 10.55
CA ALA A 78 0.76 9.45 10.47
C ALA A 78 0.94 8.96 9.03
N GLN A 79 2.16 9.00 8.51
CA GLN A 79 2.56 8.44 7.25
C GLN A 79 3.73 7.47 7.45
N ALA A 80 3.72 6.36 6.71
CA ALA A 80 4.83 5.42 6.76
C ALA A 80 6.11 6.03 6.21
N LYS A 81 7.24 5.73 6.85
CA LYS A 81 8.60 6.08 6.44
C LYS A 81 9.48 4.82 6.47
N VAL A 82 9.13 3.89 5.61
CA VAL A 82 9.73 2.56 5.51
C VAL A 82 9.39 1.95 4.15
N LEU A 83 10.27 1.12 3.62
CA LEU A 83 10.01 0.34 2.41
C LEU A 83 8.73 -0.50 2.60
N GLY A 84 7.83 -0.48 1.61
CA GLY A 84 6.48 -1.04 1.69
C GLY A 84 5.41 -0.03 2.13
N GLY A 85 5.84 1.13 2.66
CA GLY A 85 4.94 2.22 3.01
C GLY A 85 3.83 1.79 3.97
N GLY A 86 2.60 2.21 3.68
CA GLY A 86 1.42 1.90 4.49
C GLY A 86 1.18 0.41 4.70
N SER A 87 1.52 -0.46 3.73
CA SER A 87 1.34 -1.91 3.88
C SER A 87 2.20 -2.50 5.01
N SER A 88 3.33 -1.86 5.33
CA SER A 88 4.26 -2.30 6.38
C SER A 88 3.82 -1.88 7.79
N VAL A 89 2.89 -0.92 7.93
CA VAL A 89 2.53 -0.32 9.24
C VAL A 89 1.03 -0.27 9.51
N ASN A 90 0.15 -0.59 8.55
CA ASN A 90 -1.29 -0.58 8.71
C ASN A 90 -1.82 -1.69 9.64
N GLY A 91 -3.12 -1.67 9.95
CA GLY A 91 -3.82 -2.72 10.71
C GLY A 91 -4.20 -3.95 9.88
N MET A 92 -3.68 -4.08 8.65
CA MET A 92 -3.82 -5.26 7.77
C MET A 92 -5.24 -5.61 7.32
N VAL A 93 -6.26 -4.87 7.69
CA VAL A 93 -7.64 -5.15 7.25
C VAL A 93 -7.68 -5.18 5.72
N TYR A 94 -8.15 -6.31 5.17
CA TYR A 94 -8.30 -6.49 3.73
C TYR A 94 -9.73 -6.16 3.31
N MET A 95 -9.90 -4.99 2.73
CA MET A 95 -11.20 -4.51 2.26
C MET A 95 -11.02 -3.76 0.94
N ARG A 96 -11.90 -4.05 -0.01
CA ARG A 96 -12.03 -3.36 -1.30
C ARG A 96 -13.15 -2.34 -1.24
N GLY A 97 -13.20 -1.43 -2.19
CA GLY A 97 -14.37 -0.60 -2.45
C GLY A 97 -15.53 -1.41 -3.02
N LYS A 98 -16.73 -0.85 -3.01
CA LYS A 98 -17.89 -1.43 -3.69
C LYS A 98 -17.79 -1.23 -5.21
N PRO A 99 -18.47 -2.04 -6.02
CA PRO A 99 -18.52 -1.83 -7.47
C PRO A 99 -18.88 -0.39 -7.87
N SER A 100 -19.82 0.23 -7.17
CA SER A 100 -20.23 1.61 -7.41
C SER A 100 -19.12 2.65 -7.19
N ASP A 101 -18.14 2.36 -6.32
CA ASP A 101 -17.04 3.28 -6.06
C ASP A 101 -16.08 3.33 -7.25
N TYR A 102 -15.78 2.17 -7.83
CA TYR A 102 -14.93 2.06 -9.02
C TYR A 102 -15.63 2.54 -10.28
N ASN A 103 -16.93 2.23 -10.44
CA ASN A 103 -17.69 2.68 -11.59
C ASN A 103 -17.79 4.22 -11.64
N ARG A 104 -17.90 4.89 -10.47
CA ARG A 104 -17.78 6.35 -10.39
C ARG A 104 -16.40 6.87 -10.84
N TRP A 105 -15.32 6.12 -10.61
CA TRP A 105 -14.02 6.48 -11.14
C TRP A 105 -13.96 6.37 -12.67
N ALA A 106 -14.54 5.28 -13.22
CA ALA A 106 -14.64 5.13 -14.67
C ALA A 106 -15.44 6.29 -15.30
N GLU A 107 -16.58 6.63 -14.73
CA GLU A 107 -17.39 7.78 -15.17
C GLU A 107 -16.62 9.10 -15.09
N ALA A 108 -15.98 9.38 -13.95
CA ALA A 108 -15.26 10.63 -13.72
C ALA A 108 -14.04 10.80 -14.63
N THR A 109 -13.40 9.71 -15.03
CA THR A 109 -12.21 9.72 -15.89
C THR A 109 -12.52 9.48 -17.37
N GLY A 110 -13.71 8.99 -17.69
CA GLY A 110 -14.05 8.51 -19.02
C GLY A 110 -13.27 7.26 -19.44
N ASP A 111 -12.77 6.47 -18.49
CA ASP A 111 -11.89 5.34 -18.74
C ASP A 111 -12.38 4.09 -17.98
N GLU A 112 -12.97 3.14 -18.72
CA GLU A 112 -13.53 1.89 -18.21
C GLU A 112 -12.51 0.98 -17.50
N ARG A 113 -11.22 1.23 -17.68
CA ARG A 113 -10.17 0.50 -16.95
C ARG A 113 -10.23 0.72 -15.44
N TRP A 114 -10.87 1.82 -14.98
CA TRP A 114 -11.11 2.13 -13.58
C TRP A 114 -12.38 1.50 -13.02
N GLY A 115 -13.23 0.92 -13.88
CA GLY A 115 -14.48 0.27 -13.47
C GLY A 115 -14.26 -1.08 -12.79
N TRP A 116 -15.25 -1.51 -12.02
CA TRP A 116 -15.21 -2.76 -11.26
C TRP A 116 -14.80 -3.97 -12.07
N ASN A 117 -15.41 -4.15 -13.24
CA ASN A 117 -15.19 -5.33 -14.11
C ASN A 117 -13.72 -5.45 -14.58
N SER A 118 -13.03 -4.33 -14.71
CA SER A 118 -11.62 -4.31 -15.07
C SER A 118 -10.73 -4.50 -13.84
N LEU A 119 -11.03 -3.81 -12.74
CA LEU A 119 -10.19 -3.82 -11.54
C LEU A 119 -10.25 -5.11 -10.75
N ILE A 120 -11.39 -5.84 -10.77
CA ILE A 120 -11.52 -7.10 -10.03
C ILE A 120 -10.47 -8.14 -10.45
N ASN A 121 -10.09 -8.17 -11.72
CA ASN A 121 -9.06 -9.08 -12.21
C ASN A 121 -7.69 -8.76 -11.64
N ASN A 122 -7.37 -7.46 -11.44
CA ASN A 122 -6.13 -7.04 -10.80
C ASN A 122 -6.10 -7.42 -9.31
N TYR A 123 -7.22 -7.26 -8.61
CA TYR A 123 -7.34 -7.71 -7.23
C TYR A 123 -7.14 -9.22 -7.10
N LYS A 124 -7.79 -10.01 -7.95
CA LYS A 124 -7.63 -11.47 -7.98
C LYS A 124 -6.19 -11.88 -8.26
N ALA A 125 -5.53 -11.24 -9.20
CA ALA A 125 -4.14 -11.54 -9.54
C ALA A 125 -3.15 -11.26 -8.40
N LEU A 126 -3.49 -10.35 -7.49
CA LEU A 126 -2.66 -10.04 -6.31
C LEU A 126 -3.00 -10.90 -5.10
N GLU A 127 -4.21 -11.42 -5.01
CA GLU A 127 -4.76 -12.08 -3.83
C GLU A 127 -4.43 -13.57 -3.78
N ASN A 128 -4.04 -14.05 -2.58
CA ASN A 128 -3.98 -15.45 -2.21
C ASN A 128 -4.87 -15.64 -0.98
N ASN A 129 -6.17 -15.84 -1.20
CA ASN A 129 -7.14 -15.98 -0.12
C ASN A 129 -7.19 -17.43 0.38
N GLN A 130 -7.05 -17.64 1.68
CA GLN A 130 -7.04 -18.96 2.30
C GLN A 130 -8.40 -19.61 2.40
N ARG A 131 -9.50 -18.85 2.35
CA ARG A 131 -10.87 -19.34 2.52
C ARG A 131 -11.76 -19.09 1.32
N LEU A 132 -11.63 -17.94 0.68
CA LEU A 132 -12.52 -17.52 -0.41
C LEU A 132 -11.87 -17.77 -1.76
N ALA A 133 -12.68 -18.18 -2.73
CA ALA A 133 -12.30 -18.41 -4.11
C ALA A 133 -13.45 -18.03 -5.05
N GLY A 134 -13.22 -18.05 -6.36
CA GLY A 134 -14.26 -17.88 -7.37
C GLY A 134 -14.17 -16.57 -8.15
N GLU A 135 -15.33 -15.97 -8.45
CA GLU A 135 -15.39 -14.83 -9.37
C GLU A 135 -14.74 -13.57 -8.83
N THR A 136 -14.75 -13.38 -7.51
CA THR A 136 -14.24 -12.17 -6.86
C THR A 136 -12.93 -12.37 -6.11
N HIS A 137 -12.47 -13.61 -5.90
CA HIS A 137 -11.27 -13.92 -5.13
C HIS A 137 -10.22 -14.68 -5.91
N GLY A 138 -8.94 -14.35 -5.66
CA GLY A 138 -7.77 -15.10 -6.13
C GLY A 138 -7.20 -15.99 -5.02
N THR A 139 -6.57 -17.11 -5.41
CA THR A 139 -6.03 -18.12 -4.49
C THR A 139 -4.54 -18.38 -4.65
N ASP A 140 -3.89 -17.75 -5.63
CA ASP A 140 -2.51 -18.00 -6.03
C ASP A 140 -1.66 -16.73 -6.21
N GLY A 141 -2.22 -15.58 -5.89
CA GLY A 141 -1.50 -14.31 -5.90
C GLY A 141 -0.44 -14.21 -4.80
N PRO A 142 0.40 -13.19 -4.84
CA PRO A 142 1.50 -13.03 -3.89
C PRO A 142 1.07 -12.53 -2.50
N ILE A 143 -0.09 -11.84 -2.40
CA ILE A 143 -0.56 -11.26 -1.14
C ILE A 143 -1.48 -12.24 -0.43
N LYS A 144 -0.99 -12.83 0.65
CA LYS A 144 -1.76 -13.77 1.49
C LYS A 144 -2.84 -13.03 2.27
N VAL A 145 -4.06 -13.55 2.19
CA VAL A 145 -5.25 -13.04 2.89
C VAL A 145 -5.87 -14.18 3.69
N SER A 146 -6.11 -13.94 4.98
CA SER A 146 -6.65 -14.94 5.90
C SER A 146 -7.75 -14.38 6.78
N ASP A 147 -8.54 -15.27 7.35
CA ASP A 147 -9.41 -14.95 8.47
C ASP A 147 -8.58 -14.65 9.73
N PRO A 148 -9.16 -13.96 10.74
CA PRO A 148 -8.46 -13.73 12.00
C PRO A 148 -8.12 -15.06 12.67
N GLY A 149 -6.86 -15.23 13.12
CA GLY A 149 -6.45 -16.44 13.82
C GLY A 149 -7.09 -16.64 15.19
N TYR A 150 -7.66 -15.57 15.75
CA TYR A 150 -8.40 -15.56 17.01
C TYR A 150 -9.58 -14.59 16.92
N VAL A 151 -10.72 -15.02 17.42
CA VAL A 151 -11.94 -14.19 17.51
C VAL A 151 -12.33 -14.11 18.98
N ALA A 152 -12.28 -12.93 19.56
CA ALA A 152 -12.67 -12.70 20.93
C ALA A 152 -14.17 -12.99 21.15
N GLU A 153 -14.54 -13.47 22.33
CA GLU A 153 -15.93 -13.74 22.69
C GLU A 153 -16.84 -12.52 22.50
N GLY A 154 -16.35 -11.34 22.86
CA GLY A 154 -17.06 -10.08 22.66
C GLY A 154 -17.37 -9.78 21.18
N SER A 155 -16.48 -10.13 20.26
CA SER A 155 -16.73 -9.99 18.81
C SER A 155 -17.86 -10.89 18.35
N ASN A 156 -17.88 -12.14 18.81
CA ASN A 156 -18.98 -13.08 18.51
C ASN A 156 -20.31 -12.62 19.10
N LEU A 157 -20.28 -12.09 20.34
CA LEU A 157 -21.47 -11.53 20.99
C LEU A 157 -22.00 -10.31 20.23
N TYR A 158 -21.10 -9.42 19.80
CA TYR A 158 -21.47 -8.27 18.98
C TYR A 158 -22.15 -8.69 17.69
N ILE A 159 -21.55 -9.61 16.92
CA ILE A 159 -22.12 -10.11 15.67
C ILE A 159 -23.53 -10.70 15.91
N LYS A 160 -23.68 -11.57 16.90
CA LYS A 160 -24.99 -12.17 17.24
C LYS A 160 -26.03 -11.11 17.63
N THR A 161 -25.61 -10.07 18.37
CA THR A 161 -26.51 -8.99 18.77
C THR A 161 -26.96 -8.17 17.57
N MET A 162 -26.06 -7.83 16.67
CA MET A 162 -26.37 -7.09 15.43
C MET A 162 -27.31 -7.89 14.51
N GLN A 163 -27.13 -9.23 14.45
CA GLN A 163 -28.07 -10.10 13.73
C GLN A 163 -29.48 -10.08 14.36
N LYS A 164 -29.58 -10.09 15.69
CA LYS A 164 -30.88 -9.96 16.38
C LYS A 164 -31.55 -8.61 16.12
N LEU A 165 -30.77 -7.56 15.83
CA LEU A 165 -31.27 -6.25 15.43
C LEU A 165 -31.60 -6.14 13.93
N GLY A 166 -31.54 -7.24 13.19
CA GLY A 166 -31.97 -7.33 11.79
C GLY A 166 -30.85 -7.19 10.75
N LEU A 167 -29.57 -7.06 11.14
CA LEU A 167 -28.50 -7.08 10.18
C LEU A 167 -28.19 -8.52 9.71
N PRO A 168 -28.09 -8.78 8.40
CA PRO A 168 -27.69 -10.09 7.92
C PRO A 168 -26.24 -10.38 8.29
N TYR A 169 -25.92 -11.66 8.48
CA TYR A 169 -24.52 -12.07 8.57
C TYR A 169 -23.87 -11.97 7.19
N ASN A 170 -22.80 -11.17 7.10
CA ASN A 170 -22.00 -11.06 5.90
C ASN A 170 -20.69 -11.85 6.09
N ARG A 171 -20.50 -12.90 5.30
CA ARG A 171 -19.32 -13.75 5.31
C ARG A 171 -18.17 -13.24 4.47
N ASP A 172 -18.46 -12.24 3.62
CA ASP A 172 -17.53 -11.71 2.63
C ASP A 172 -17.85 -10.24 2.29
N PHE A 173 -17.00 -9.33 2.73
CA PHE A 173 -17.16 -7.90 2.45
C PHE A 173 -16.48 -7.47 1.13
N ASN A 174 -15.89 -8.40 0.38
CA ASN A 174 -15.10 -8.14 -0.82
C ASN A 174 -15.72 -8.74 -2.10
N ASP A 175 -16.92 -9.33 -2.01
CA ASP A 175 -17.67 -9.87 -3.15
C ASP A 175 -18.47 -8.81 -3.93
N GLY A 176 -18.45 -7.56 -3.46
CA GLY A 176 -19.21 -6.44 -4.00
C GLY A 176 -20.38 -6.01 -3.10
N ASN A 177 -20.78 -6.83 -2.14
CA ASN A 177 -21.81 -6.50 -1.14
C ASN A 177 -21.18 -6.29 0.24
N GLN A 178 -21.26 -5.07 0.75
CA GLN A 178 -20.71 -4.72 2.07
C GLN A 178 -21.79 -4.58 3.17
N TYR A 179 -23.05 -4.89 2.85
CA TYR A 179 -24.13 -4.76 3.83
C TYR A 179 -24.16 -5.97 4.78
N GLY A 180 -24.22 -5.69 6.09
CA GLY A 180 -24.32 -6.70 7.12
C GLY A 180 -23.27 -6.61 8.22
N VAL A 181 -23.13 -7.67 9.00
CA VAL A 181 -22.17 -7.82 10.09
C VAL A 181 -21.40 -9.14 9.95
N GLY A 182 -20.10 -9.11 10.18
CA GLY A 182 -19.26 -10.31 10.04
C GLY A 182 -17.82 -10.05 10.45
N LEU A 183 -16.97 -11.03 10.24
CA LEU A 183 -15.53 -10.93 10.49
C LEU A 183 -14.80 -10.42 9.24
N MET A 184 -13.88 -9.49 9.45
CA MET A 184 -12.98 -9.02 8.41
C MET A 184 -11.89 -10.04 8.12
N GLN A 185 -11.35 -10.03 6.89
CA GLN A 185 -10.11 -10.69 6.55
C GLN A 185 -8.92 -9.73 6.65
N TYR A 186 -7.72 -10.30 6.71
CA TYR A 186 -6.48 -9.56 6.95
C TYR A 186 -5.39 -10.00 5.98
N THR A 187 -4.51 -9.06 5.59
CA THR A 187 -3.27 -9.39 4.86
C THR A 187 -2.25 -10.03 5.80
N ILE A 188 -2.58 -11.25 6.23
CA ILE A 188 -1.77 -12.08 7.14
C ILE A 188 -1.58 -13.45 6.47
N GLY A 189 -0.34 -13.94 6.47
CA GLY A 189 0.01 -15.29 6.05
C GLY A 189 0.99 -15.90 7.03
N ASP A 190 0.80 -17.17 7.39
CA ASP A 190 1.67 -17.93 8.32
C ASP A 190 1.91 -17.17 9.65
N GLY A 191 0.87 -16.53 10.18
CA GLY A 191 0.93 -15.74 11.42
C GLY A 191 1.70 -14.43 11.33
N LYS A 192 2.09 -13.99 10.14
CA LYS A 192 2.86 -12.77 9.92
C LYS A 192 2.12 -11.82 8.97
N ARG A 193 2.38 -10.51 9.11
CA ARG A 193 1.97 -9.52 8.13
C ARG A 193 2.46 -9.92 6.74
N CYS A 194 1.58 -9.91 5.76
CA CYS A 194 1.91 -10.01 4.35
C CYS A 194 1.84 -8.60 3.73
N ASP A 195 2.92 -7.83 3.89
CA ASP A 195 3.06 -6.53 3.25
C ASP A 195 3.61 -6.68 1.81
N THR A 196 3.59 -5.58 1.06
CA THR A 196 4.02 -5.61 -0.35
C THR A 196 5.53 -5.84 -0.52
N VAL A 197 6.34 -5.61 0.50
CA VAL A 197 7.77 -5.95 0.45
C VAL A 197 7.96 -7.45 0.57
N SER A 198 7.34 -8.06 1.58
CA SER A 198 7.43 -9.51 1.80
C SER A 198 6.84 -10.30 0.62
N ALA A 199 5.74 -9.81 0.06
CA ALA A 199 5.02 -10.46 -1.04
C ALA A 199 5.69 -10.28 -2.42
N LEU A 200 6.23 -9.10 -2.72
CA LEU A 200 6.58 -8.70 -4.08
C LEU A 200 8.07 -8.36 -4.27
N ILE A 201 8.69 -7.70 -3.28
CA ILE A 201 10.06 -7.20 -3.42
C ILE A 201 11.09 -8.20 -2.94
N ASN A 202 10.85 -8.88 -1.79
CA ASN A 202 11.80 -9.86 -1.26
C ASN A 202 12.13 -10.99 -2.25
N PRO A 203 11.18 -11.53 -3.04
CA PRO A 203 11.49 -12.52 -4.07
C PRO A 203 12.40 -11.99 -5.20
N LEU A 204 12.49 -10.66 -5.37
CA LEU A 204 13.24 -9.99 -6.43
C LEU A 204 14.56 -9.37 -5.95
N LEU A 205 14.93 -9.50 -4.67
CA LEU A 205 16.13 -8.84 -4.13
C LEU A 205 17.44 -9.20 -4.84
N ASN A 206 17.50 -10.37 -5.48
CA ASN A 206 18.66 -10.82 -6.26
C ASN A 206 18.49 -10.58 -7.77
N ASP A 207 17.41 -9.95 -8.21
CA ASP A 207 17.21 -9.62 -9.62
C ASP A 207 18.11 -8.45 -10.02
N LYS A 208 18.88 -8.63 -11.09
CA LYS A 208 19.80 -7.62 -11.64
C LYS A 208 19.11 -6.34 -12.10
N ASN A 209 17.81 -6.41 -12.31
CA ASN A 209 17.00 -5.30 -12.77
C ASN A 209 16.42 -4.45 -11.62
N LEU A 210 16.60 -4.88 -10.35
CA LEU A 210 16.15 -4.14 -9.17
C LEU A 210 17.32 -3.44 -8.48
N GLU A 211 17.18 -2.15 -8.28
CA GLU A 211 18.03 -1.39 -7.34
C GLU A 211 17.13 -0.62 -6.36
N ILE A 212 17.54 -0.55 -5.09
CA ILE A 212 16.79 0.15 -4.04
C ILE A 212 17.73 1.10 -3.30
N MET A 213 17.38 2.38 -3.27
CA MET A 213 18.04 3.42 -2.48
C MET A 213 17.14 3.78 -1.30
N LEU A 214 17.58 3.41 -0.09
CA LEU A 214 16.91 3.72 1.17
C LEU A 214 17.52 4.96 1.84
N ASN A 215 16.79 5.53 2.83
CA ASN A 215 17.20 6.75 3.53
C ASN A 215 17.55 7.90 2.57
N THR A 216 16.85 7.95 1.42
CA THR A 216 17.09 8.86 0.33
C THR A 216 15.81 9.64 0.01
N VAL A 217 15.87 10.95 0.20
CA VAL A 217 14.75 11.85 -0.08
C VAL A 217 14.87 12.37 -1.49
N VAL A 218 13.81 12.25 -2.28
CA VAL A 218 13.67 12.98 -3.55
C VAL A 218 13.17 14.38 -3.24
N ILE A 219 13.89 15.39 -3.72
CA ILE A 219 13.62 16.81 -3.46
C ILE A 219 12.74 17.39 -4.55
N LYS A 220 13.07 17.08 -5.81
CA LYS A 220 12.34 17.56 -6.99
C LYS A 220 12.64 16.73 -8.23
N LEU A 221 11.83 16.90 -9.25
CA LEU A 221 12.07 16.42 -10.61
C LEU A 221 13.13 17.26 -11.32
N ILE A 222 13.91 16.61 -12.19
CA ILE A 222 14.73 17.27 -13.20
C ILE A 222 13.90 17.27 -14.49
N ILE A 223 13.53 18.47 -14.95
CA ILE A 223 12.67 18.62 -16.12
C ILE A 223 13.48 19.34 -17.22
N GLU A 224 13.55 18.72 -18.39
CA GLU A 224 14.14 19.32 -19.59
C GLU A 224 13.14 19.17 -20.75
N ASN A 225 12.94 20.23 -21.51
CA ASN A 225 12.02 20.24 -22.66
C ASN A 225 10.61 19.69 -22.32
N LYS A 226 10.07 20.05 -21.15
CA LYS A 226 8.77 19.58 -20.62
C LYS A 226 8.70 18.08 -20.32
N LYS A 227 9.82 17.39 -20.26
CA LYS A 227 9.92 15.97 -19.90
C LYS A 227 10.71 15.82 -18.60
N ALA A 228 10.22 14.98 -17.68
CA ALA A 228 10.98 14.56 -16.52
C ALA A 228 12.05 13.55 -16.98
N ILE A 229 13.32 13.87 -16.73
CA ILE A 229 14.47 13.06 -17.14
C ILE A 229 15.24 12.48 -15.95
N GLY A 230 14.86 12.84 -14.73
CA GLY A 230 15.53 12.40 -13.52
C GLY A 230 14.97 13.06 -12.27
N VAL A 231 15.66 12.84 -11.17
CA VAL A 231 15.33 13.38 -9.85
C VAL A 231 16.57 13.94 -9.16
N GLU A 232 16.39 14.98 -8.35
CA GLU A 232 17.39 15.43 -7.39
C GLU A 232 17.08 14.78 -6.04
N THR A 233 18.10 14.20 -5.42
CA THR A 233 18.00 13.48 -4.16
C THR A 233 18.93 14.02 -3.11
N ILE A 234 18.62 13.75 -1.84
CA ILE A 234 19.52 13.96 -0.72
C ILE A 234 19.57 12.71 0.15
N SER A 235 20.76 12.23 0.45
CA SER A 235 21.02 11.13 1.38
C SER A 235 22.25 11.47 2.23
N ASN A 236 22.12 11.39 3.57
CA ASN A 236 23.21 11.73 4.50
C ASN A 236 23.87 13.09 4.23
N GLY A 237 23.07 14.09 3.85
CA GLY A 237 23.53 15.45 3.54
C GLY A 237 24.21 15.61 2.17
N LYS A 238 24.32 14.54 1.37
CA LYS A 238 24.87 14.58 0.01
C LYS A 238 23.76 14.70 -1.01
N TYR A 239 23.91 15.64 -1.92
CA TYR A 239 23.01 15.84 -3.06
C TYR A 239 23.49 15.02 -4.25
N GLU A 240 22.56 14.37 -4.92
CA GLU A 240 22.84 13.59 -6.13
C GLU A 240 21.72 13.78 -7.16
N LYS A 241 22.10 13.80 -8.44
CA LYS A 241 21.16 13.76 -9.57
C LYS A 241 21.16 12.37 -10.17
N ILE A 242 19.97 11.78 -10.27
CA ILE A 242 19.77 10.44 -10.81
C ILE A 242 18.88 10.55 -12.02
N TYR A 243 19.33 9.97 -13.15
CA TYR A 243 18.63 10.04 -14.42
C TYR A 243 18.02 8.70 -14.80
N GLY A 244 16.84 8.74 -15.43
CA GLY A 244 16.12 7.57 -15.95
C GLY A 244 15.22 7.95 -17.11
N LYS A 245 14.75 6.95 -17.85
CA LYS A 245 13.92 7.19 -19.03
C LYS A 245 12.52 7.67 -18.65
N GLU A 246 11.94 7.07 -17.59
CA GLU A 246 10.62 7.39 -17.06
C GLU A 246 10.67 7.53 -15.53
N ILE A 247 9.91 8.49 -15.00
CA ILE A 247 9.82 8.76 -13.57
C ILE A 247 8.38 8.53 -13.10
N ILE A 248 8.20 7.68 -12.11
CA ILE A 248 6.89 7.36 -11.53
C ILE A 248 6.85 7.86 -10.07
N LEU A 249 5.93 8.76 -9.79
CA LEU A 249 5.76 9.35 -8.45
C LEU A 249 4.75 8.52 -7.64
N THR A 250 5.21 7.90 -6.56
CA THR A 250 4.44 7.07 -5.63
C THR A 250 4.75 7.41 -4.16
N ALA A 251 5.14 8.65 -3.90
CA ALA A 251 5.53 9.13 -2.56
C ALA A 251 4.34 9.41 -1.62
N GLY A 252 3.15 8.98 -1.99
CA GLY A 252 1.91 9.18 -1.23
C GLY A 252 1.25 10.52 -1.47
N ALA A 253 0.00 10.65 -1.02
CA ALA A 253 -0.87 11.78 -1.32
C ALA A 253 -0.34 13.12 -0.77
N LEU A 254 0.42 13.11 0.33
CA LEU A 254 0.95 14.33 0.95
C LEU A 254 2.28 14.78 0.32
N ILE A 255 3.08 13.87 -0.19
CA ILE A 255 4.45 14.16 -0.64
C ILE A 255 4.54 14.28 -2.16
N THR A 256 3.86 13.41 -2.90
CA THR A 256 3.85 13.47 -4.38
C THR A 256 3.55 14.88 -4.93
N PRO A 257 2.56 15.64 -4.41
CA PRO A 257 2.29 16.99 -4.89
C PRO A 257 3.37 18.03 -4.55
N LYS A 258 4.32 17.69 -3.68
CA LYS A 258 5.41 18.59 -3.28
C LYS A 258 6.67 18.43 -4.14
N ILE A 259 6.79 17.31 -4.83
CA ILE A 259 7.92 16.97 -5.70
C ILE A 259 7.74 17.61 -7.06
#